data_b494cad2eb73d8b69d772bfc42e44c56
#
_entry.id   b494cad2eb73d8b69d772bfc42e44c56
#
_cell.length_a   1.000
_cell.length_b   1.000
_cell.length_c   1.000
_cell.angle_alpha   90.00
_cell.angle_beta   90.00
_cell.angle_gamma   90.00
#
_symmetry.space_group_name_H-M   'P 1'
#
loop_
_entity.id
_entity.type
_entity.pdbx_description
1 polymer ?
#
loop_
_entity_poly.entity_id
_entity_poly.type
_entity_poly.pdbx_seq_one_letter_code
_entity_poly.pdbx_strand_id
1 'polypeptide(L)'
;ETVNQLATDFNASQSDYKLTPVYKGSYTETLTAGIAAFRAGQAPNILQVFDAGAATIMSSKGVAKPVQDLMIESGYPFTAQDYIAGVRNFYADNTGKMVGMPFNSSTPVLYYNKDMLASVNAQAPQTYEQLEQVAAKLAEKGQAGFAQSLTPWIMFENFKSRHNLPLSDKQNGYQDLSTKIMFNSDDMLMHVKKLKEWSDKGYYKYYGSDWDANQTPFERGEVAMWMGSSGSFGGLRNRVKFNLGTTYLPYWESVTKNPTHTFIGGAALFALQGHTPAQDKGVAAFFAYLTKPETQMNWHKTTGYVPVTNAAYDLTKQSGYYQENPDAEVGVKQLSLPDGEWTKGYRLGYYPQVREVMHREFDNIFSGRSTVESSLNKVEDESAKLLNRFARTVQ
;
A
#
# COMPACT_ATOMS: atom_id res chain seq x y z
N GLU A 1 2.34 9.69 16.97
CA GLU A 1 1.58 9.60 18.23
C GLU A 1 1.19 8.16 18.52
N THR A 2 0.48 7.49 17.63
CA THR A 2 -0.03 6.12 17.82
C THR A 2 1.08 5.08 18.02
N VAL A 3 2.23 5.20 17.33
CA VAL A 3 3.38 4.30 17.53
C VAL A 3 3.99 4.48 18.91
N ASN A 4 4.09 5.72 19.41
CA ASN A 4 4.58 5.98 20.76
C ASN A 4 3.65 5.40 21.82
N GLN A 5 2.33 5.47 21.63
CA GLN A 5 1.37 4.85 22.52
C GLN A 5 1.53 3.32 22.52
N LEU A 6 1.67 2.71 21.36
CA LEU A 6 1.90 1.27 21.23
C LEU A 6 3.17 0.82 21.97
N ALA A 7 4.25 1.59 21.88
CA ALA A 7 5.49 1.32 22.61
C ALA A 7 5.30 1.50 24.12
N THR A 8 4.56 2.50 24.55
CA THR A 8 4.23 2.73 25.96
C THR A 8 3.43 1.56 26.54
N ASP A 9 2.44 1.09 25.81
CA ASP A 9 1.59 -0.03 26.22
C ASP A 9 2.37 -1.34 26.29
N PHE A 10 3.23 -1.61 25.29
CA PHE A 10 4.14 -2.76 25.32
C PHE A 10 5.08 -2.70 26.54
N ASN A 11 5.72 -1.56 26.76
CA ASN A 11 6.65 -1.37 27.88
C ASN A 11 5.96 -1.50 29.24
N ALA A 12 4.68 -1.14 29.34
CA ALA A 12 3.90 -1.32 30.56
C ALA A 12 3.44 -2.77 30.77
N SER A 13 3.37 -3.58 29.72
CA SER A 13 2.86 -4.95 29.77
C SER A 13 3.86 -5.97 30.29
N GLN A 14 5.15 -5.62 30.37
CA GLN A 14 6.24 -6.51 30.80
C GLN A 14 7.43 -5.68 31.28
N SER A 15 8.39 -6.31 31.98
CA SER A 15 9.54 -5.64 32.60
C SER A 15 10.90 -6.04 31.99
N ASP A 16 10.92 -7.01 31.09
CA ASP A 16 12.17 -7.62 30.59
C ASP A 16 12.83 -6.80 29.46
N TYR A 17 12.00 -6.07 28.71
CA TYR A 17 12.43 -5.33 27.53
C TYR A 17 11.86 -3.92 27.52
N LYS A 18 12.61 -2.99 26.91
CA LYS A 18 12.16 -1.63 26.64
C LYS A 18 12.23 -1.32 25.17
N LEU A 19 11.10 -1.04 24.56
CA LEU A 19 10.98 -0.55 23.18
C LEU A 19 11.10 0.98 23.16
N THR A 20 11.99 1.50 22.33
CA THR A 20 12.18 2.94 22.14
C THR A 20 12.03 3.27 20.65
N PRO A 21 10.89 3.83 20.24
CA PRO A 21 10.69 4.27 18.85
C PRO A 21 11.56 5.49 18.55
N VAL A 22 12.16 5.51 17.35
CA VAL A 22 12.93 6.65 16.85
C VAL A 22 12.39 7.04 15.48
N TYR A 23 11.81 8.22 15.41
CA TYR A 23 11.29 8.76 14.15
C TYR A 23 12.44 9.30 13.29
N LYS A 24 12.50 8.89 12.03
CA LYS A 24 13.54 9.26 11.06
C LYS A 24 13.01 9.98 9.80
N GLY A 25 11.79 10.50 9.86
CA GLY A 25 11.19 11.18 8.72
C GLY A 25 10.28 10.28 7.88
N SER A 26 10.27 10.52 6.57
CA SER A 26 9.50 9.73 5.62
C SER A 26 9.97 8.28 5.51
N TYR A 27 9.21 7.44 4.82
CA TYR A 27 9.62 6.06 4.55
C TYR A 27 10.97 5.97 3.83
N THR A 28 11.21 6.83 2.85
CA THR A 28 12.47 6.86 2.09
C THR A 28 13.64 7.31 2.97
N GLU A 29 13.45 8.33 3.79
CA GLU A 29 14.46 8.81 4.75
C GLU A 29 14.77 7.73 5.80
N THR A 30 13.75 7.06 6.32
CA THR A 30 13.90 5.96 7.29
C THR A 30 14.68 4.79 6.68
N LEU A 31 14.37 4.38 5.44
CA LEU A 31 15.11 3.32 4.75
C LEU A 31 16.56 3.71 4.52
N THR A 32 16.82 4.92 4.06
CA THR A 32 18.17 5.44 3.83
C THR A 32 18.99 5.47 5.12
N ALA A 33 18.39 5.99 6.20
CA ALA A 33 19.05 6.04 7.51
C ALA A 33 19.32 4.64 8.07
N GLY A 34 18.38 3.71 7.89
CA GLY A 34 18.52 2.32 8.33
C GLY A 34 19.67 1.59 7.60
N ILE A 35 19.78 1.75 6.29
CA ILE A 35 20.86 1.18 5.47
C ILE A 35 22.22 1.76 5.91
N ALA A 36 22.29 3.07 6.10
CA ALA A 36 23.52 3.73 6.54
C ALA A 36 23.96 3.23 7.93
N ALA A 37 23.02 3.13 8.87
CA ALA A 37 23.29 2.61 10.22
C ALA A 37 23.75 1.16 10.19
N PHE A 38 23.11 0.32 9.37
CA PHE A 38 23.54 -1.09 9.21
C PHE A 38 24.96 -1.18 8.70
N ARG A 39 25.33 -0.43 7.67
CA ARG A 39 26.69 -0.40 7.10
C ARG A 39 27.73 0.11 8.10
N ALA A 40 27.35 0.99 9.01
CA ALA A 40 28.20 1.51 10.07
C ALA A 40 28.30 0.58 11.29
N GLY A 41 27.65 -0.58 11.29
CA GLY A 41 27.60 -1.49 12.45
C GLY A 41 26.75 -0.95 13.61
N GLN A 42 25.84 -0.03 13.34
CA GLN A 42 24.96 0.62 14.31
C GLN A 42 23.48 0.44 13.95
N ALA A 43 23.14 -0.71 13.37
CA ALA A 43 21.78 -1.00 12.96
C ALA A 43 20.79 -0.92 14.12
N PRO A 44 19.57 -0.40 13.91
CA PRO A 44 18.50 -0.57 14.87
C PRO A 44 18.11 -2.06 14.97
N ASN A 45 17.49 -2.46 16.07
CA ASN A 45 16.97 -3.83 16.20
C ASN A 45 15.83 -4.09 15.24
N ILE A 46 14.99 -3.08 15.02
CA ILE A 46 13.82 -3.13 14.15
C ILE A 46 13.86 -1.94 13.19
N LEU A 47 13.65 -2.19 11.91
CA LEU A 47 13.50 -1.16 10.89
C LEU A 47 12.12 -1.26 10.24
N GLN A 48 11.38 -0.16 10.23
CA GLN A 48 10.16 -0.06 9.45
C GLN A 48 10.51 0.20 7.98
N VAL A 49 10.05 -0.68 7.10
CA VAL A 49 10.31 -0.58 5.66
C VAL A 49 8.99 -0.66 4.90
N PHE A 50 8.76 0.34 4.06
CA PHE A 50 7.55 0.41 3.24
C PHE A 50 7.58 -0.55 2.04
N ASP A 51 6.43 -0.75 1.43
CA ASP A 51 6.21 -1.68 0.33
C ASP A 51 7.24 -1.54 -0.82
N ALA A 52 7.46 -0.32 -1.30
CA ALA A 52 8.41 -0.06 -2.38
C ALA A 52 9.88 -0.28 -1.97
N GLY A 53 10.19 -0.21 -0.70
CA GLY A 53 11.54 -0.45 -0.15
C GLY A 53 11.84 -1.91 0.20
N ALA A 54 10.82 -2.77 0.21
CA ALA A 54 10.95 -4.15 0.69
C ALA A 54 12.01 -4.97 -0.08
N ALA A 55 12.09 -4.82 -1.39
CA ALA A 55 13.08 -5.54 -2.20
C ALA A 55 14.52 -5.21 -1.81
N THR A 56 14.82 -3.98 -1.40
CA THR A 56 16.15 -3.56 -0.97
C THR A 56 16.61 -4.35 0.25
N ILE A 57 15.74 -4.51 1.25
CA ILE A 57 16.07 -5.26 2.47
C ILE A 57 16.05 -6.76 2.23
N MET A 58 15.05 -7.27 1.49
CA MET A 58 14.87 -8.71 1.30
C MET A 58 15.88 -9.34 0.33
N SER A 59 16.42 -8.56 -0.62
CA SER A 59 17.46 -9.03 -1.56
C SER A 59 18.89 -8.90 -0.97
N SER A 60 19.06 -8.18 0.13
CA SER A 60 20.36 -8.00 0.76
C SER A 60 20.64 -9.11 1.76
N LYS A 61 21.58 -10.01 1.40
CA LYS A 61 21.93 -11.15 2.27
C LYS A 61 22.44 -10.70 3.63
N GLY A 62 21.94 -11.34 4.69
CA GLY A 62 22.40 -11.13 6.06
C GLY A 62 21.97 -9.79 6.69
N VAL A 63 21.05 -9.05 6.09
CA VAL A 63 20.55 -7.79 6.66
C VAL A 63 19.36 -8.03 7.58
N ALA A 64 18.35 -8.72 7.13
CA ALA A 64 17.16 -9.02 7.93
C ALA A 64 17.14 -10.49 8.37
N LYS A 65 16.76 -10.72 9.61
CA LYS A 65 16.41 -12.05 10.10
C LYS A 65 14.95 -12.32 9.75
N PRO A 66 14.61 -13.40 9.02
CA PRO A 66 13.21 -13.71 8.72
C PRO A 66 12.39 -13.78 10.00
N VAL A 67 11.26 -13.09 10.00
CA VAL A 67 10.39 -13.01 11.20
C VAL A 67 9.92 -14.41 11.63
N GLN A 68 9.67 -15.29 10.69
CA GLN A 68 9.27 -16.67 10.98
C GLN A 68 10.35 -17.40 11.77
N ASP A 69 11.62 -17.29 11.38
CA ASP A 69 12.75 -17.90 12.10
C ASP A 69 12.94 -17.25 13.47
N LEU A 70 12.92 -15.92 13.54
CA LEU A 70 13.04 -15.17 14.78
C LEU A 70 12.03 -15.61 15.84
N MET A 71 10.75 -15.73 15.45
CA MET A 71 9.68 -16.08 16.37
C MET A 71 9.84 -17.51 16.88
N ILE A 72 10.08 -18.49 15.99
CA ILE A 72 10.26 -19.90 16.34
C ILE A 72 11.49 -20.07 17.26
N GLU A 73 12.63 -19.49 16.91
CA GLU A 73 13.86 -19.56 17.70
C GLU A 73 13.71 -18.90 19.07
N SER A 74 12.85 -17.90 19.19
CA SER A 74 12.57 -17.21 20.45
C SER A 74 11.49 -17.88 21.31
N GLY A 75 10.97 -19.04 20.85
CA GLY A 75 9.99 -19.84 21.59
C GLY A 75 8.54 -19.42 21.40
N TYR A 76 8.25 -18.58 20.42
CA TYR A 76 6.87 -18.20 20.06
C TYR A 76 6.34 -19.06 18.92
N PRO A 77 5.10 -19.58 19.03
CA PRO A 77 4.48 -20.26 17.89
C PRO A 77 4.29 -19.26 16.74
N PHE A 78 4.57 -19.73 15.53
CA PHE A 78 4.40 -18.90 14.32
C PHE A 78 3.88 -19.74 13.18
N THR A 79 2.75 -19.33 12.61
CA THR A 79 2.11 -19.97 11.45
C THR A 79 1.73 -18.91 10.44
N ALA A 80 2.32 -18.97 9.24
CA ALA A 80 2.06 -17.96 8.19
C ALA A 80 0.57 -17.90 7.81
N GLN A 81 -0.15 -19.00 7.87
CA GLN A 81 -1.58 -19.10 7.55
C GLN A 81 -2.49 -18.33 8.52
N ASP A 82 -1.99 -17.95 9.70
CA ASP A 82 -2.72 -17.10 10.64
C ASP A 82 -2.86 -15.66 10.12
N TYR A 83 -2.04 -15.28 9.16
CA TYR A 83 -2.03 -13.95 8.55
C TYR A 83 -2.91 -13.91 7.30
N ILE A 84 -3.56 -12.78 7.08
CA ILE A 84 -4.36 -12.52 5.87
C ILE A 84 -3.48 -12.70 4.63
N ALA A 85 -3.95 -13.48 3.66
CA ALA A 85 -3.16 -13.94 2.53
C ALA A 85 -2.48 -12.81 1.75
N GLY A 86 -3.21 -11.77 1.38
CA GLY A 86 -2.65 -10.62 0.65
C GLY A 86 -1.58 -9.85 1.43
N VAL A 87 -1.62 -9.92 2.78
CA VAL A 87 -0.63 -9.27 3.66
C VAL A 87 0.62 -10.14 3.81
N ARG A 88 0.47 -11.42 4.14
CA ARG A 88 1.61 -12.32 4.37
C ARG A 88 2.46 -12.54 3.12
N ASN A 89 1.81 -12.67 1.96
CA ASN A 89 2.50 -12.99 0.70
C ASN A 89 3.43 -11.86 0.28
N PHE A 90 3.07 -10.62 0.51
CA PHE A 90 3.86 -9.46 0.08
C PHE A 90 5.25 -9.43 0.74
N TYR A 91 5.35 -9.76 2.03
CA TYR A 91 6.61 -9.74 2.78
C TYR A 91 7.24 -11.13 2.97
N ALA A 92 6.80 -12.11 2.20
CA ALA A 92 7.40 -13.44 2.14
C ALA A 92 8.45 -13.53 1.02
N ASP A 93 9.42 -14.42 1.20
CA ASP A 93 10.36 -14.78 0.14
C ASP A 93 9.70 -15.69 -0.93
N ASN A 94 10.48 -16.12 -1.91
CA ASN A 94 9.99 -16.99 -2.99
C ASN A 94 9.59 -18.38 -2.53
N THR A 95 9.96 -18.82 -1.33
CA THR A 95 9.55 -20.08 -0.72
C THR A 95 8.27 -19.94 0.11
N GLY A 96 7.78 -18.72 0.33
CA GLY A 96 6.65 -18.43 1.19
C GLY A 96 7.01 -18.18 2.66
N LYS A 97 8.31 -18.15 3.00
CA LYS A 97 8.76 -17.83 4.35
C LYS A 97 8.59 -16.33 4.60
N MET A 98 7.89 -15.95 5.68
CA MET A 98 7.72 -14.54 6.05
C MET A 98 9.03 -13.95 6.56
N VAL A 99 9.48 -12.87 5.92
CA VAL A 99 10.71 -12.15 6.25
C VAL A 99 10.41 -10.91 7.09
N GLY A 100 9.44 -10.09 6.67
CA GLY A 100 8.98 -8.93 7.42
C GLY A 100 7.73 -9.24 8.24
N MET A 101 7.62 -8.62 9.43
CA MET A 101 6.41 -8.64 10.23
C MET A 101 5.44 -7.59 9.70
N PRO A 102 4.29 -7.98 9.13
CA PRO A 102 3.27 -7.01 8.70
C PRO A 102 2.87 -6.11 9.86
N PHE A 103 2.74 -4.81 9.60
CA PHE A 103 2.46 -3.85 10.66
C PHE A 103 1.33 -2.88 10.26
N ASN A 104 1.67 -1.78 9.60
CA ASN A 104 0.69 -0.79 9.15
C ASN A 104 0.33 -1.07 7.68
N SER A 105 -0.42 -2.12 7.46
CA SER A 105 -0.85 -2.54 6.13
C SER A 105 -2.15 -1.85 5.74
N SER A 106 -2.20 -1.38 4.50
CA SER A 106 -3.38 -0.75 3.90
C SER A 106 -3.62 -1.29 2.50
N THR A 107 -4.67 -0.81 1.86
CA THR A 107 -4.96 -1.07 0.46
C THR A 107 -5.60 0.17 -0.15
N PRO A 108 -5.43 0.46 -1.45
CA PRO A 108 -6.13 1.57 -2.05
C PRO A 108 -7.62 1.28 -2.13
N VAL A 109 -8.42 2.27 -1.80
CA VAL A 109 -9.88 2.22 -1.86
C VAL A 109 -10.41 3.48 -2.54
N LEU A 110 -11.67 3.45 -2.93
CA LEU A 110 -12.39 4.63 -3.40
C LEU A 110 -13.25 5.19 -2.26
N TYR A 111 -12.91 6.38 -1.78
CA TYR A 111 -13.75 7.18 -0.92
C TYR A 111 -14.67 8.06 -1.75
N TYR A 112 -15.89 8.29 -1.28
CA TYR A 112 -16.84 9.13 -1.98
C TYR A 112 -17.71 9.95 -1.03
N ASN A 113 -18.11 11.11 -1.50
CA ASN A 113 -19.06 11.99 -0.83
C ASN A 113 -20.47 11.54 -1.23
N LYS A 114 -21.18 10.87 -0.29
CA LYS A 114 -22.54 10.35 -0.52
C LYS A 114 -23.51 11.44 -0.91
N ASP A 115 -23.36 12.63 -0.36
CA ASP A 115 -24.26 13.77 -0.62
C ASP A 115 -24.10 14.28 -2.06
N MET A 116 -22.85 14.39 -2.54
CA MET A 116 -22.59 14.80 -3.93
C MET A 116 -23.10 13.76 -4.94
N LEU A 117 -22.86 12.47 -4.70
CA LEU A 117 -23.38 11.41 -5.58
C LEU A 117 -24.91 11.40 -5.60
N ALA A 118 -25.56 11.51 -4.45
CA ALA A 118 -27.01 11.60 -4.35
C ALA A 118 -27.58 12.79 -5.13
N SER A 119 -26.88 13.92 -5.16
CA SER A 119 -27.30 15.13 -5.89
C SER A 119 -27.41 14.93 -7.41
N VAL A 120 -26.78 13.89 -7.95
CA VAL A 120 -26.82 13.50 -9.37
C VAL A 120 -27.47 12.15 -9.60
N ASN A 121 -28.19 11.61 -8.59
CA ASN A 121 -28.81 10.29 -8.62
C ASN A 121 -27.83 9.18 -9.00
N ALA A 122 -26.62 9.23 -8.47
CA ALA A 122 -25.58 8.25 -8.73
C ALA A 122 -25.33 7.36 -7.50
N GLN A 123 -24.91 6.12 -7.78
CA GLN A 123 -24.40 5.17 -6.80
C GLN A 123 -22.86 5.18 -6.83
N ALA A 124 -22.23 4.64 -5.79
CA ALA A 124 -20.80 4.44 -5.77
C ALA A 124 -20.36 3.55 -6.95
N PRO A 125 -19.43 4.00 -7.80
CA PRO A 125 -19.00 3.23 -8.96
C PRO A 125 -18.16 2.03 -8.53
N GLN A 126 -18.35 0.88 -9.19
CA GLN A 126 -17.56 -0.33 -9.01
C GLN A 126 -16.56 -0.50 -10.17
N THR A 127 -16.86 0.07 -11.32
CA THR A 127 -16.02 0.00 -12.51
C THR A 127 -15.61 1.38 -12.97
N TYR A 128 -14.53 1.46 -13.74
CA TYR A 128 -14.11 2.73 -14.35
C TYR A 128 -15.14 3.24 -15.36
N GLU A 129 -15.88 2.35 -16.03
CA GLU A 129 -16.98 2.72 -16.91
C GLU A 129 -18.10 3.43 -16.13
N GLN A 130 -18.44 2.94 -14.94
CA GLN A 130 -19.40 3.59 -14.05
C GLN A 130 -18.85 4.90 -13.47
N LEU A 131 -17.56 4.93 -13.13
CA LEU A 131 -16.87 6.13 -12.64
C LEU A 131 -16.97 7.27 -13.67
N GLU A 132 -16.74 6.97 -14.95
CA GLU A 132 -16.89 7.93 -16.05
C GLU A 132 -18.31 8.50 -16.10
N GLN A 133 -19.32 7.65 -15.99
CA GLN A 133 -20.73 8.08 -15.99
C GLN A 133 -21.05 9.01 -14.80
N VAL A 134 -20.59 8.65 -13.61
CA VAL A 134 -20.77 9.48 -12.39
C VAL A 134 -20.06 10.82 -12.55
N ALA A 135 -18.80 10.81 -13.00
CA ALA A 135 -18.01 12.02 -13.21
C ALA A 135 -18.63 12.95 -14.27
N ALA A 136 -19.21 12.37 -15.35
CA ALA A 136 -19.91 13.15 -16.37
C ALA A 136 -21.14 13.88 -15.81
N LYS A 137 -21.96 13.19 -15.01
CA LYS A 137 -23.13 13.81 -14.34
C LYS A 137 -22.72 14.93 -13.38
N LEU A 138 -21.63 14.75 -12.64
CA LEU A 138 -21.08 15.77 -11.74
C LEU A 138 -20.59 16.99 -12.52
N ALA A 139 -19.90 16.75 -13.65
CA ALA A 139 -19.40 17.81 -14.51
C ALA A 139 -20.51 18.71 -15.10
N GLU A 140 -21.68 18.15 -15.40
CA GLU A 140 -22.87 18.91 -15.83
C GLU A 140 -23.30 19.94 -14.77
N LYS A 141 -22.98 19.69 -13.50
CA LYS A 141 -23.23 20.62 -12.38
C LYS A 141 -21.98 21.46 -12.00
N GLY A 142 -20.94 21.41 -12.82
CA GLY A 142 -19.69 22.13 -12.54
C GLY A 142 -18.88 21.53 -11.41
N GLN A 143 -19.10 20.25 -11.04
CA GLN A 143 -18.41 19.56 -9.97
C GLN A 143 -17.36 18.61 -10.54
N ALA A 144 -16.21 18.51 -9.87
CA ALA A 144 -15.16 17.57 -10.25
C ALA A 144 -15.44 16.15 -9.75
N GLY A 145 -15.14 15.15 -10.58
CA GLY A 145 -15.40 13.74 -10.28
C GLY A 145 -14.47 13.18 -9.20
N PHE A 146 -13.19 13.09 -9.49
CA PHE A 146 -12.27 12.41 -8.59
C PHE A 146 -10.82 12.92 -8.64
N ALA A 147 -10.06 12.56 -7.60
CA ALA A 147 -8.61 12.70 -7.49
C ALA A 147 -7.99 11.38 -7.01
N GLN A 148 -6.67 11.25 -7.14
CA GLN A 148 -5.90 10.07 -6.69
C GLN A 148 -4.62 10.52 -5.99
N SER A 149 -4.35 9.97 -4.81
CA SER A 149 -3.04 10.13 -4.16
C SER A 149 -2.12 8.98 -4.54
N LEU A 150 -0.79 9.23 -4.52
CA LEU A 150 0.25 8.26 -4.84
C LEU A 150 -0.04 7.51 -6.15
N THR A 151 -0.05 8.25 -7.23
CA THR A 151 -0.46 7.78 -8.55
C THR A 151 0.24 6.50 -9.03
N PRO A 152 1.56 6.26 -8.82
CA PRO A 152 2.17 4.98 -9.18
C PRO A 152 1.52 3.77 -8.50
N TRP A 153 1.16 3.91 -7.22
CA TRP A 153 0.51 2.85 -6.46
C TRP A 153 -0.90 2.52 -6.97
N ILE A 154 -1.69 3.55 -7.31
CA ILE A 154 -3.07 3.39 -7.76
C ILE A 154 -3.15 3.13 -9.27
N MET A 155 -2.49 3.96 -10.10
CA MET A 155 -2.60 3.91 -11.55
C MET A 155 -1.81 2.77 -12.20
N PHE A 156 -0.78 2.25 -11.54
CA PHE A 156 0.06 1.19 -12.07
C PHE A 156 -0.02 -0.08 -11.22
N GLU A 157 0.51 -0.06 -10.01
CA GLU A 157 0.64 -1.27 -9.19
C GLU A 157 -0.72 -1.92 -8.92
N ASN A 158 -1.66 -1.18 -8.41
CA ASN A 158 -2.98 -1.71 -8.07
C ASN A 158 -3.92 -1.83 -9.26
N PHE A 159 -3.70 -1.07 -10.33
CA PHE A 159 -4.33 -1.35 -11.61
C PHE A 159 -3.94 -2.76 -12.10
N LYS A 160 -2.65 -3.08 -12.11
CA LYS A 160 -2.18 -4.41 -12.51
C LYS A 160 -2.75 -5.52 -11.62
N SER A 161 -2.73 -5.34 -10.30
CA SER A 161 -3.27 -6.33 -9.37
C SER A 161 -4.77 -6.55 -9.55
N ARG A 162 -5.57 -5.48 -9.61
CA ARG A 162 -7.03 -5.57 -9.75
C ARG A 162 -7.47 -6.29 -11.02
N HIS A 163 -6.67 -6.22 -12.08
CA HIS A 163 -6.95 -6.85 -13.36
C HIS A 163 -6.19 -8.16 -13.58
N ASN A 164 -5.42 -8.64 -12.58
CA ASN A 164 -4.57 -9.82 -12.67
C ASN A 164 -3.63 -9.77 -13.88
N LEU A 165 -2.90 -8.66 -14.01
CA LEU A 165 -1.95 -8.40 -15.07
C LEU A 165 -0.51 -8.37 -14.55
N PRO A 166 0.48 -8.79 -15.36
CA PRO A 166 1.88 -8.73 -14.95
C PRO A 166 2.33 -7.28 -14.76
N LEU A 167 3.00 -7.02 -13.63
CA LEU A 167 3.58 -5.72 -13.30
C LEU A 167 5.02 -5.62 -13.80
N SER A 168 5.77 -6.71 -13.73
CA SER A 168 7.15 -6.80 -14.19
C SER A 168 7.48 -8.21 -14.70
N ASP A 169 8.65 -8.38 -15.29
CA ASP A 169 9.18 -9.68 -15.65
C ASP A 169 9.53 -10.54 -14.40
N LYS A 170 9.99 -11.77 -14.62
CA LYS A 170 10.43 -12.69 -13.56
C LYS A 170 9.34 -12.90 -12.48
N GLN A 171 8.08 -13.04 -12.89
CA GLN A 171 6.92 -13.16 -11.99
C GLN A 171 6.87 -12.04 -10.94
N ASN A 172 6.90 -10.79 -11.43
CA ASN A 172 6.95 -9.60 -10.58
C ASN A 172 8.16 -9.57 -9.62
N GLY A 173 9.28 -10.18 -10.03
CA GLY A 173 10.49 -10.23 -9.23
C GLY A 173 10.55 -11.35 -8.17
N TYR A 174 9.57 -12.26 -8.14
CA TYR A 174 9.59 -13.40 -7.22
C TYR A 174 10.44 -14.57 -7.72
N GLN A 175 10.54 -14.77 -9.02
CA GLN A 175 11.36 -15.85 -9.60
C GLN A 175 12.85 -15.46 -9.59
N ASP A 176 13.16 -14.20 -9.90
CA ASP A 176 14.49 -13.62 -9.93
C ASP A 176 14.34 -12.10 -9.91
N LEU A 177 15.44 -11.35 -9.79
CA LEU A 177 15.41 -9.88 -9.84
C LEU A 177 14.83 -9.39 -11.16
N SER A 178 13.80 -8.58 -11.07
CA SER A 178 13.18 -7.95 -12.23
C SER A 178 14.14 -7.03 -12.96
N THR A 179 14.07 -7.05 -14.28
CA THR A 179 14.86 -6.19 -15.17
C THR A 179 14.01 -5.22 -15.97
N LYS A 180 12.69 -5.44 -16.01
CA LYS A 180 11.74 -4.65 -16.78
C LYS A 180 10.37 -4.59 -16.09
N ILE A 181 9.78 -3.40 -16.01
CA ILE A 181 8.37 -3.24 -15.65
C ILE A 181 7.50 -3.23 -16.93
N MET A 182 6.25 -3.68 -16.79
CA MET A 182 5.27 -3.71 -17.88
C MET A 182 4.42 -2.43 -17.86
N PHE A 183 5.10 -1.28 -17.97
CA PHE A 183 4.46 0.03 -17.89
C PHE A 183 3.87 0.48 -19.23
N ASN A 184 4.54 0.15 -20.34
CA ASN A 184 4.08 0.46 -21.70
C ASN A 184 3.35 -0.75 -22.31
N SER A 185 2.33 -1.25 -21.63
CA SER A 185 1.40 -2.26 -22.13
C SER A 185 0.16 -1.61 -22.72
N ASP A 186 -0.58 -2.35 -23.58
CA ASP A 186 -1.83 -1.86 -24.16
C ASP A 186 -2.85 -1.44 -23.10
N ASP A 187 -2.93 -2.20 -22.00
CA ASP A 187 -3.82 -1.91 -20.88
C ASP A 187 -3.48 -0.58 -20.20
N MET A 188 -2.19 -0.37 -19.92
CA MET A 188 -1.71 0.87 -19.30
C MET A 188 -1.88 2.06 -20.24
N LEU A 189 -1.60 1.86 -21.51
CA LEU A 189 -1.77 2.90 -22.53
C LEU A 189 -3.26 3.34 -22.59
N MET A 190 -4.17 2.38 -22.63
CA MET A 190 -5.61 2.64 -22.61
C MET A 190 -6.02 3.39 -21.34
N HIS A 191 -5.59 2.90 -20.17
CA HIS A 191 -5.94 3.48 -18.87
C HIS A 191 -5.44 4.92 -18.72
N VAL A 192 -4.16 5.17 -19.01
CA VAL A 192 -3.58 6.51 -18.86
C VAL A 192 -4.14 7.49 -19.90
N LYS A 193 -4.41 7.05 -21.12
CA LYS A 193 -5.12 7.87 -22.12
C LYS A 193 -6.52 8.28 -21.66
N LYS A 194 -7.27 7.35 -21.05
CA LYS A 194 -8.58 7.66 -20.46
C LYS A 194 -8.47 8.66 -19.32
N LEU A 195 -7.51 8.51 -18.43
CA LEU A 195 -7.28 9.47 -17.34
C LEU A 195 -6.92 10.86 -17.88
N LYS A 196 -6.10 10.93 -18.94
CA LYS A 196 -5.79 12.20 -19.60
C LYS A 196 -7.04 12.84 -20.23
N GLU A 197 -7.83 12.06 -20.96
CA GLU A 197 -9.13 12.51 -21.50
C GLU A 197 -10.04 13.05 -20.38
N TRP A 198 -10.15 12.32 -19.28
CA TRP A 198 -10.99 12.72 -18.14
C TRP A 198 -10.44 13.97 -17.43
N SER A 199 -9.12 14.11 -17.39
CA SER A 199 -8.49 15.33 -16.88
C SER A 199 -8.84 16.55 -17.74
N ASP A 200 -8.80 16.40 -19.07
CA ASP A 200 -9.17 17.46 -20.01
C ASP A 200 -10.66 17.83 -19.94
N LYS A 201 -11.53 16.87 -19.62
CA LYS A 201 -12.97 17.07 -19.40
C LYS A 201 -13.33 17.59 -18.00
N GLY A 202 -12.37 17.66 -17.09
CA GLY A 202 -12.62 18.05 -15.70
C GLY A 202 -13.21 16.97 -14.81
N TYR A 203 -13.28 15.71 -15.29
CA TYR A 203 -13.74 14.55 -14.51
C TYR A 203 -12.71 14.11 -13.49
N TYR A 204 -11.44 14.09 -13.88
CA TYR A 204 -10.30 13.79 -13.05
C TYR A 204 -9.48 15.05 -12.77
N LYS A 205 -9.14 15.28 -11.50
CA LYS A 205 -8.27 16.36 -11.09
C LYS A 205 -6.92 15.80 -10.66
N TYR A 206 -5.89 16.14 -11.42
CA TYR A 206 -4.52 15.78 -11.10
C TYR A 206 -3.85 16.93 -10.33
N TYR A 207 -3.47 16.66 -9.08
CA TYR A 207 -2.81 17.65 -8.19
C TYR A 207 -1.33 17.33 -7.94
N GLY A 208 -0.70 16.54 -8.80
CA GLY A 208 0.70 16.15 -8.64
C GLY A 208 0.90 14.94 -7.73
N SER A 209 2.13 14.74 -7.28
CA SER A 209 2.55 13.56 -6.52
C SER A 209 2.30 13.65 -5.01
N ASP A 210 2.07 14.86 -4.49
CA ASP A 210 1.86 15.07 -3.06
C ASP A 210 0.56 14.42 -2.58
N TRP A 211 0.65 13.71 -1.45
CA TRP A 211 -0.49 13.00 -0.88
C TRP A 211 -1.63 13.93 -0.50
N ASP A 212 -1.30 14.95 0.29
CA ASP A 212 -2.29 15.86 0.87
C ASP A 212 -2.90 16.79 -0.19
N ALA A 213 -2.13 17.16 -1.22
CA ALA A 213 -2.63 17.94 -2.35
C ALA A 213 -3.78 17.23 -3.09
N ASN A 214 -3.81 15.90 -3.07
CA ASN A 214 -4.88 15.09 -3.67
C ASN A 214 -6.01 14.74 -2.68
N GLN A 215 -5.71 14.63 -1.39
CA GLN A 215 -6.69 14.29 -0.35
C GLN A 215 -7.52 15.51 0.10
N THR A 216 -6.86 16.66 0.30
CA THR A 216 -7.49 17.86 0.85
C THR A 216 -8.68 18.39 0.02
N PRO A 217 -8.65 18.40 -1.33
CA PRO A 217 -9.82 18.77 -2.12
C PRO A 217 -11.03 17.87 -1.87
N PHE A 218 -10.81 16.56 -1.67
CA PHE A 218 -11.90 15.66 -1.29
C PHE A 218 -12.47 15.98 0.08
N GLU A 219 -11.61 16.22 1.07
CA GLU A 219 -12.04 16.58 2.43
C GLU A 219 -12.88 17.87 2.47
N ARG A 220 -12.61 18.78 1.55
CA ARG A 220 -13.36 20.04 1.40
C ARG A 220 -14.61 19.93 0.53
N GLY A 221 -14.85 18.78 -0.08
CA GLY A 221 -15.97 18.57 -1.01
C GLY A 221 -15.79 19.25 -2.37
N GLU A 222 -14.56 19.56 -2.76
CA GLU A 222 -14.20 20.15 -4.07
C GLU A 222 -14.17 19.06 -5.17
N VAL A 223 -13.86 17.81 -4.81
CA VAL A 223 -14.01 16.64 -5.67
C VAL A 223 -14.92 15.63 -4.97
N ALA A 224 -15.74 14.92 -5.74
CA ALA A 224 -16.74 14.01 -5.18
C ALA A 224 -16.17 12.68 -4.69
N MET A 225 -15.04 12.24 -5.25
CA MET A 225 -14.42 10.94 -4.97
C MET A 225 -12.91 11.10 -4.86
N TRP A 226 -12.29 10.19 -4.09
CA TRP A 226 -10.84 10.17 -3.93
C TRP A 226 -10.35 8.73 -3.79
N MET A 227 -9.37 8.37 -4.59
CA MET A 227 -8.67 7.10 -4.44
C MET A 227 -7.46 7.30 -3.55
N GLY A 228 -7.47 6.63 -2.42
CA GLY A 228 -6.42 6.73 -1.41
C GLY A 228 -6.34 5.49 -0.55
N SER A 229 -5.62 5.57 0.56
CA SER A 229 -5.37 4.44 1.45
C SER A 229 -6.54 4.16 2.39
N SER A 230 -6.85 2.89 2.61
CA SER A 230 -7.74 2.46 3.71
C SER A 230 -7.24 2.93 5.08
N GLY A 231 -5.94 3.11 5.25
CA GLY A 231 -5.33 3.68 6.45
C GLY A 231 -5.67 5.16 6.71
N SER A 232 -6.26 5.85 5.74
CA SER A 232 -6.74 7.23 5.93
C SER A 232 -8.11 7.31 6.60
N PHE A 233 -8.86 6.21 6.67
CA PHE A 233 -10.25 6.20 7.13
C PHE A 233 -10.42 6.77 8.55
N GLY A 234 -9.56 6.39 9.49
CA GLY A 234 -9.64 6.85 10.88
C GLY A 234 -9.55 8.36 11.04
N GLY A 235 -8.65 9.00 10.27
CA GLY A 235 -8.54 10.46 10.25
C GLY A 235 -9.62 11.12 9.41
N LEU A 236 -9.93 10.55 8.26
CA LEU A 236 -10.85 11.13 7.28
C LEU A 236 -12.26 11.30 7.85
N ARG A 237 -12.81 10.25 8.50
CA ARG A 237 -14.15 10.27 9.10
C ARG A 237 -14.34 11.37 10.15
N ASN A 238 -13.25 11.84 10.76
CA ASN A 238 -13.29 12.89 11.77
C ASN A 238 -13.13 14.31 11.17
N ARG A 239 -12.61 14.42 9.94
CA ARG A 239 -12.34 15.71 9.29
C ARG A 239 -13.40 16.13 8.31
N VAL A 240 -14.01 15.20 7.57
CA VAL A 240 -15.04 15.52 6.58
C VAL A 240 -16.35 15.95 7.25
N LYS A 241 -17.08 16.86 6.60
CA LYS A 241 -18.36 17.39 7.09
C LYS A 241 -19.56 16.88 6.28
N PHE A 242 -19.33 15.89 5.42
CA PHE A 242 -20.35 15.24 4.59
C PHE A 242 -20.46 13.75 4.95
N ASN A 243 -21.47 13.09 4.43
CA ASN A 243 -21.62 11.65 4.59
C ASN A 243 -20.58 10.90 3.76
N LEU A 244 -19.57 10.35 4.47
CA LEU A 244 -18.47 9.60 3.87
C LEU A 244 -18.93 8.19 3.47
N GLY A 245 -18.52 7.74 2.29
CA GLY A 245 -18.63 6.35 1.85
C GLY A 245 -17.29 5.81 1.39
N THR A 246 -17.15 4.50 1.47
CA THR A 246 -15.95 3.78 1.03
C THR A 246 -16.37 2.57 0.21
N THR A 247 -15.72 2.34 -0.91
CA THR A 247 -15.92 1.15 -1.76
C THR A 247 -14.59 0.67 -2.33
N TYR A 248 -14.62 -0.47 -3.03
CA TYR A 248 -13.43 -1.05 -3.65
C TYR A 248 -12.81 -0.11 -4.69
N LEU A 249 -11.51 -0.25 -4.89
CA LEU A 249 -10.84 0.37 -6.03
C LEU A 249 -11.51 -0.11 -7.33
N PRO A 250 -11.90 0.81 -8.23
CA PRO A 250 -12.56 0.44 -9.48
C PRO A 250 -11.67 -0.45 -10.36
N TYR A 251 -12.31 -1.17 -11.26
CA TYR A 251 -11.67 -1.95 -12.31
C TYR A 251 -12.36 -1.70 -13.66
N TRP A 252 -11.66 -2.00 -14.75
CA TRP A 252 -12.25 -1.97 -16.09
C TRP A 252 -12.99 -3.28 -16.35
N GLU A 253 -14.31 -3.19 -16.51
CA GLU A 253 -15.12 -4.35 -16.88
C GLU A 253 -14.78 -4.87 -18.28
N SER A 254 -14.30 -3.97 -19.16
CA SER A 254 -13.79 -4.31 -20.49
C SER A 254 -12.48 -5.09 -20.47
N VAL A 255 -11.70 -5.03 -19.38
CA VAL A 255 -10.43 -5.78 -19.22
C VAL A 255 -10.66 -7.10 -18.50
N THR A 256 -11.48 -7.13 -17.46
CA THR A 256 -11.79 -8.35 -16.71
C THR A 256 -13.21 -8.38 -16.20
N LYS A 257 -13.80 -9.57 -16.17
CA LYS A 257 -15.09 -9.81 -15.49
C LYS A 257 -14.93 -10.32 -14.06
N ASN A 258 -13.71 -10.71 -13.69
CA ASN A 258 -13.38 -11.28 -12.39
C ASN A 258 -12.24 -10.50 -11.77
N PRO A 259 -12.50 -9.31 -11.19
CA PRO A 259 -11.46 -8.52 -10.55
C PRO A 259 -10.88 -9.25 -9.34
N THR A 260 -9.57 -9.20 -9.21
CA THR A 260 -8.81 -9.82 -8.12
C THR A 260 -8.52 -8.79 -7.01
N HIS A 261 -7.90 -9.23 -5.93
CA HIS A 261 -7.55 -8.33 -4.83
C HIS A 261 -6.46 -7.32 -5.24
N THR A 262 -6.31 -6.26 -4.46
CA THR A 262 -5.24 -5.27 -4.59
C THR A 262 -3.96 -5.74 -3.92
N PHE A 263 -2.83 -5.09 -4.26
CA PHE A 263 -1.63 -5.16 -3.43
C PHE A 263 -1.85 -4.37 -2.14
N ILE A 264 -1.12 -4.77 -1.09
CA ILE A 264 -1.03 -3.97 0.13
C ILE A 264 -0.22 -2.70 -0.12
N GLY A 265 -0.42 -1.72 0.75
CA GLY A 265 0.47 -0.57 0.93
C GLY A 265 0.91 -0.46 2.39
N GLY A 266 1.64 0.60 2.72
CA GLY A 266 2.16 0.81 4.06
C GLY A 266 3.49 0.12 4.28
N ALA A 267 3.72 -0.44 5.47
CA ALA A 267 5.02 -0.95 5.85
C ALA A 267 4.95 -2.21 6.70
N ALA A 268 6.09 -2.91 6.74
CA ALA A 268 6.38 -4.00 7.67
C ALA A 268 7.54 -3.64 8.58
N LEU A 269 7.70 -4.38 9.67
CA LEU A 269 8.81 -4.29 10.58
C LEU A 269 9.80 -5.42 10.29
N PHE A 270 11.07 -5.06 10.06
CA PHE A 270 12.14 -6.02 9.81
C PHE A 270 13.08 -6.08 11.01
N ALA A 271 13.32 -7.29 11.51
CA ALA A 271 14.35 -7.53 12.51
C ALA A 271 15.72 -7.55 11.82
N LEU A 272 16.61 -6.63 12.17
CA LEU A 272 17.92 -6.55 11.56
C LEU A 272 18.92 -7.47 12.27
N GLN A 273 19.84 -8.05 11.49
CA GLN A 273 20.91 -8.91 11.99
C GLN A 273 21.97 -8.11 12.76
N GLY A 274 22.80 -8.83 13.51
CA GLY A 274 23.96 -8.25 14.21
C GLY A 274 23.68 -7.87 15.67
N HIS A 275 22.60 -8.31 16.24
CA HIS A 275 22.23 -8.09 17.64
C HIS A 275 22.41 -9.35 18.50
N THR A 276 22.35 -9.19 19.83
CA THR A 276 22.49 -10.30 20.76
C THR A 276 21.22 -11.19 20.76
N PRO A 277 21.34 -12.48 21.13
CA PRO A 277 20.17 -13.34 21.29
C PRO A 277 19.12 -12.80 22.27
N ALA A 278 19.55 -12.10 23.33
CA ALA A 278 18.64 -11.46 24.29
C ALA A 278 17.84 -10.32 23.64
N GLN A 279 18.50 -9.50 22.81
CA GLN A 279 17.82 -8.44 22.05
C GLN A 279 16.85 -9.01 21.01
N ASP A 280 17.23 -10.08 20.31
CA ASP A 280 16.35 -10.77 19.36
C ASP A 280 15.10 -11.32 20.05
N LYS A 281 15.22 -11.86 21.27
CA LYS A 281 14.05 -12.26 22.07
C LYS A 281 13.15 -11.08 22.42
N GLY A 282 13.72 -9.90 22.68
CA GLY A 282 12.97 -8.67 22.92
C GLY A 282 12.19 -8.23 21.67
N VAL A 283 12.80 -8.31 20.50
CA VAL A 283 12.12 -8.06 19.21
C VAL A 283 10.96 -9.05 19.02
N ALA A 284 11.19 -10.34 19.26
CA ALA A 284 10.14 -11.37 19.18
C ALA A 284 9.01 -11.13 20.16
N ALA A 285 9.30 -10.71 21.39
CA ALA A 285 8.30 -10.36 22.40
C ALA A 285 7.41 -9.20 21.93
N PHE A 286 7.99 -8.17 21.33
CA PHE A 286 7.22 -7.06 20.75
C PHE A 286 6.38 -7.52 19.57
N PHE A 287 6.90 -8.33 18.67
CA PHE A 287 6.14 -8.88 17.55
C PHE A 287 4.99 -9.77 18.03
N ALA A 288 5.19 -10.57 19.06
CA ALA A 288 4.12 -11.36 19.69
C ALA A 288 3.03 -10.45 20.30
N TYR A 289 3.43 -9.33 20.91
CA TYR A 289 2.49 -8.33 21.41
C TYR A 289 1.67 -7.69 20.28
N LEU A 290 2.31 -7.34 19.16
CA LEU A 290 1.64 -6.79 17.99
C LEU A 290 0.61 -7.73 17.36
N THR A 291 0.80 -9.04 17.49
CA THR A 291 -0.09 -10.04 16.89
C THR A 291 -1.24 -10.46 17.79
N LYS A 292 -1.32 -9.93 19.01
CA LYS A 292 -2.50 -10.14 19.87
C LYS A 292 -3.73 -9.58 19.17
N PRO A 293 -4.84 -10.35 19.07
CA PRO A 293 -6.04 -9.89 18.38
C PRO A 293 -6.57 -8.55 18.88
N GLU A 294 -6.53 -8.32 20.21
CA GLU A 294 -6.99 -7.08 20.83
C GLU A 294 -6.11 -5.88 20.46
N THR A 295 -4.79 -6.08 20.41
CA THR A 295 -3.83 -5.04 20.00
C THR A 295 -4.08 -4.60 18.58
N GLN A 296 -4.25 -5.56 17.66
CA GLN A 296 -4.53 -5.27 16.27
C GLN A 296 -5.93 -4.67 16.06
N MET A 297 -6.92 -5.14 16.76
CA MET A 297 -8.26 -4.56 16.70
C MET A 297 -8.24 -3.08 17.11
N ASN A 298 -7.54 -2.73 18.18
CA ASN A 298 -7.39 -1.34 18.60
C ASN A 298 -6.63 -0.51 17.59
N TRP A 299 -5.54 -1.03 17.02
CA TRP A 299 -4.79 -0.41 15.96
C TRP A 299 -5.66 -0.13 14.72
N HIS A 300 -6.41 -1.13 14.29
CA HIS A 300 -7.34 -1.01 13.16
C HIS A 300 -8.42 0.07 13.40
N LYS A 301 -9.09 0.01 14.55
CA LYS A 301 -10.14 0.97 14.90
C LYS A 301 -9.64 2.42 15.00
N THR A 302 -8.41 2.60 15.48
CA THR A 302 -7.82 3.93 15.65
C THR A 302 -7.31 4.51 14.34
N THR A 303 -6.65 3.70 13.51
CA THR A 303 -5.93 4.17 12.32
C THR A 303 -6.68 3.96 11.03
N GLY A 304 -7.40 2.85 10.88
CA GLY A 304 -7.95 2.37 9.62
C GLY A 304 -7.02 1.40 8.88
N TYR A 305 -5.77 1.21 9.32
CA TYR A 305 -4.94 0.13 8.81
C TYR A 305 -5.62 -1.22 9.06
N VAL A 306 -5.46 -2.16 8.13
CA VAL A 306 -6.16 -3.45 8.24
C VAL A 306 -5.60 -4.32 9.37
N PRO A 307 -6.42 -5.14 10.04
CA PRO A 307 -5.91 -6.19 10.90
C PRO A 307 -5.11 -7.18 10.03
N VAL A 308 -3.92 -7.58 10.48
CA VAL A 308 -3.03 -8.41 9.66
C VAL A 308 -3.23 -9.91 9.89
N THR A 309 -3.90 -10.30 10.98
CA THR A 309 -4.24 -11.70 11.26
C THR A 309 -5.74 -11.98 11.12
N ASN A 310 -6.06 -13.23 10.78
CA ASN A 310 -7.45 -13.70 10.71
C ASN A 310 -8.15 -13.59 12.07
N ALA A 311 -7.45 -13.92 13.16
CA ALA A 311 -8.01 -13.82 14.52
C ALA A 311 -8.38 -12.39 14.89
N ALA A 312 -7.57 -11.40 14.54
CA ALA A 312 -7.88 -9.99 14.78
C ALA A 312 -9.09 -9.51 13.97
N TYR A 313 -9.18 -9.95 12.72
CA TYR A 313 -10.33 -9.64 11.87
C TYR A 313 -11.62 -10.27 12.44
N ASP A 314 -11.57 -11.52 12.86
CA ASP A 314 -12.71 -12.23 13.46
C ASP A 314 -13.15 -11.55 14.76
N LEU A 315 -12.22 -11.18 15.65
CA LEU A 315 -12.52 -10.45 16.87
C LEU A 315 -13.18 -9.09 16.57
N THR A 316 -12.71 -8.38 15.58
CA THR A 316 -13.28 -7.09 15.17
C THR A 316 -14.71 -7.24 14.66
N LYS A 317 -14.99 -8.28 13.86
CA LYS A 317 -16.35 -8.62 13.42
C LYS A 317 -17.27 -8.94 14.62
N GLN A 318 -16.81 -9.79 15.53
CA GLN A 318 -17.55 -10.19 16.73
C GLN A 318 -17.84 -9.02 17.67
N SER A 319 -16.98 -7.99 17.68
CA SER A 319 -17.19 -6.79 18.50
C SER A 319 -18.35 -5.89 18.05
N GLY A 320 -18.94 -6.16 16.86
CA GLY A 320 -19.98 -5.31 16.28
C GLY A 320 -19.45 -4.06 15.57
N TYR A 321 -18.12 -3.84 15.54
CA TYR A 321 -17.53 -2.63 14.99
C TYR A 321 -17.91 -2.37 13.53
N TYR A 322 -17.95 -3.40 12.69
CA TYR A 322 -18.27 -3.24 11.26
C TYR A 322 -19.77 -3.04 11.00
N GLN A 323 -20.64 -3.42 11.96
CA GLN A 323 -22.07 -3.09 11.87
C GLN A 323 -22.29 -1.60 12.03
N GLU A 324 -21.54 -0.97 12.93
CA GLU A 324 -21.57 0.47 13.15
C GLU A 324 -20.71 1.26 12.13
N ASN A 325 -19.65 0.65 11.61
CA ASN A 325 -18.67 1.27 10.71
C ASN A 325 -18.40 0.37 9.48
N PRO A 326 -19.37 0.15 8.58
CA PRO A 326 -19.20 -0.77 7.45
C PRO A 326 -18.07 -0.34 6.51
N ASP A 327 -17.81 0.95 6.39
CA ASP A 327 -16.72 1.49 5.56
C ASP A 327 -15.33 1.04 6.03
N ALA A 328 -15.16 0.79 7.33
CA ALA A 328 -13.90 0.32 7.90
C ALA A 328 -13.52 -1.11 7.46
N GLU A 329 -14.49 -1.91 7.03
CA GLU A 329 -14.26 -3.29 6.59
C GLU A 329 -13.86 -3.40 5.12
N VAL A 330 -14.09 -2.37 4.32
CA VAL A 330 -13.88 -2.42 2.85
C VAL A 330 -12.47 -2.83 2.48
N GLY A 331 -11.45 -2.28 3.12
CA GLY A 331 -10.05 -2.63 2.85
C GLY A 331 -9.74 -4.10 3.12
N VAL A 332 -10.23 -4.65 4.23
CA VAL A 332 -10.02 -6.08 4.57
C VAL A 332 -10.73 -6.98 3.58
N LYS A 333 -11.97 -6.65 3.23
CA LYS A 333 -12.74 -7.40 2.22
C LYS A 333 -12.06 -7.38 0.86
N GLN A 334 -11.50 -6.23 0.45
CA GLN A 334 -10.79 -6.11 -0.83
C GLN A 334 -9.53 -6.98 -0.86
N LEU A 335 -8.76 -7.05 0.23
CA LEU A 335 -7.60 -7.92 0.35
C LEU A 335 -7.97 -9.42 0.47
N SER A 336 -9.23 -9.71 0.71
CA SER A 336 -9.79 -11.08 0.77
C SER A 336 -10.49 -11.51 -0.52
N LEU A 337 -10.47 -10.68 -1.56
CA LEU A 337 -10.96 -11.05 -2.89
C LEU A 337 -10.08 -12.15 -3.51
N PRO A 338 -10.55 -12.85 -4.56
CA PRO A 338 -9.82 -13.94 -5.15
C PRO A 338 -8.38 -13.58 -5.55
N ASP A 339 -7.46 -14.50 -5.34
CA ASP A 339 -6.10 -14.44 -5.86
C ASP A 339 -6.08 -14.62 -7.38
N GLY A 340 -5.06 -14.06 -8.02
CA GLY A 340 -4.71 -14.30 -9.41
C GLY A 340 -3.23 -14.65 -9.54
N GLU A 341 -2.80 -15.01 -10.73
CA GLU A 341 -1.40 -15.36 -11.03
C GLU A 341 -0.43 -14.21 -10.65
N TRP A 342 -0.87 -12.96 -10.82
CA TRP A 342 -0.04 -11.76 -10.67
C TRP A 342 -0.32 -10.94 -9.41
N THR A 343 -1.12 -11.46 -8.48
CA THR A 343 -1.57 -10.69 -7.31
C THR A 343 -0.78 -10.93 -6.04
N LYS A 344 0.24 -11.79 -6.06
CA LYS A 344 1.06 -12.09 -4.88
C LYS A 344 1.78 -10.86 -4.31
N GLY A 345 2.25 -9.97 -5.18
CA GLY A 345 3.03 -8.78 -4.85
C GLY A 345 4.07 -8.50 -5.93
N TYR A 346 5.12 -7.78 -5.55
CA TYR A 346 6.26 -7.49 -6.43
C TYR A 346 7.56 -7.36 -5.63
N ARG A 347 8.69 -7.60 -6.30
CA ARG A 347 10.05 -7.42 -5.79
C ARG A 347 10.86 -6.65 -6.81
N LEU A 348 10.96 -5.34 -6.63
CA LEU A 348 11.58 -4.42 -7.58
C LEU A 348 12.68 -3.61 -6.90
N GLY A 349 13.91 -3.76 -7.39
CA GLY A 349 15.05 -3.00 -6.91
C GLY A 349 14.98 -1.53 -7.27
N TYR A 350 15.47 -0.64 -6.40
CA TYR A 350 15.39 0.82 -6.56
C TYR A 350 13.98 1.32 -6.92
N TYR A 351 12.96 0.63 -6.44
CA TYR A 351 11.58 0.96 -6.81
C TYR A 351 11.11 2.33 -6.32
N PRO A 352 11.56 2.85 -5.16
CA PRO A 352 11.29 4.26 -4.83
C PRO A 352 11.72 5.23 -5.92
N GLN A 353 12.90 5.01 -6.53
CA GLN A 353 13.40 5.82 -7.64
C GLN A 353 12.58 5.61 -8.92
N VAL A 354 12.10 4.38 -9.16
CA VAL A 354 11.18 4.09 -10.26
C VAL A 354 9.87 4.87 -10.10
N ARG A 355 9.32 4.92 -8.88
CA ARG A 355 8.13 5.74 -8.60
C ARG A 355 8.37 7.23 -8.88
N GLU A 356 9.57 7.77 -8.60
CA GLU A 356 9.91 9.17 -8.94
C GLU A 356 9.91 9.41 -10.44
N VAL A 357 10.40 8.46 -11.23
CA VAL A 357 10.30 8.51 -12.70
C VAL A 357 8.84 8.56 -13.15
N MET A 358 7.98 7.72 -12.56
CA MET A 358 6.55 7.73 -12.87
C MET A 358 5.91 9.07 -12.52
N HIS A 359 6.16 9.61 -11.33
CA HIS A 359 5.62 10.91 -10.91
C HIS A 359 6.00 12.02 -11.90
N ARG A 360 7.27 12.10 -12.28
CA ARG A 360 7.73 13.08 -13.25
C ARG A 360 7.01 12.95 -14.60
N GLU A 361 6.84 11.74 -15.09
CA GLU A 361 6.19 11.52 -16.37
C GLU A 361 4.66 11.72 -16.29
N PHE A 362 4.02 11.42 -15.18
CA PHE A 362 2.63 11.82 -14.96
C PHE A 362 2.46 13.34 -14.94
N ASP A 363 3.35 14.08 -14.28
CA ASP A 363 3.37 15.55 -14.33
C ASP A 363 3.49 16.06 -15.78
N ASN A 364 4.33 15.42 -16.60
CA ASN A 364 4.48 15.77 -18.00
C ASN A 364 3.21 15.48 -18.82
N ILE A 365 2.56 14.34 -18.60
CA ILE A 365 1.30 13.97 -19.27
C ILE A 365 0.19 14.97 -18.92
N PHE A 366 -0.08 15.16 -17.64
CA PHE A 366 -1.23 15.96 -17.20
C PHE A 366 -1.04 17.46 -17.38
N SER A 367 0.20 17.94 -17.47
CA SER A 367 0.50 19.31 -17.87
C SER A 367 0.54 19.54 -19.39
N GLY A 368 0.41 18.49 -20.19
CA GLY A 368 0.46 18.58 -21.65
C GLY A 368 1.88 18.73 -22.24
N ARG A 369 2.92 18.54 -21.42
CA ARG A 369 4.32 18.61 -21.91
C ARG A 369 4.78 17.40 -22.67
N SER A 370 4.09 16.28 -22.53
CA SER A 370 4.41 15.01 -23.19
C SER A 370 3.15 14.26 -23.57
N THR A 371 3.23 13.47 -24.65
CA THR A 371 2.18 12.51 -24.97
C THR A 371 2.20 11.33 -24.01
N VAL A 372 1.07 10.63 -23.88
CA VAL A 372 0.99 9.43 -23.06
C VAL A 372 1.99 8.38 -23.54
N GLU A 373 2.03 8.11 -24.84
CA GLU A 373 2.94 7.14 -25.46
C GLU A 373 4.41 7.42 -25.15
N SER A 374 4.82 8.66 -25.33
CA SER A 374 6.22 9.08 -25.07
C SER A 374 6.59 8.92 -23.61
N SER A 375 5.70 9.30 -22.71
CA SER A 375 5.94 9.19 -21.27
C SER A 375 5.96 7.74 -20.78
N LEU A 376 5.07 6.88 -21.26
CA LEU A 376 5.08 5.46 -20.89
C LEU A 376 6.39 4.77 -21.37
N ASN A 377 6.86 5.08 -22.57
CA ASN A 377 8.15 4.59 -23.06
C ASN A 377 9.31 5.04 -22.17
N LYS A 378 9.35 6.32 -21.78
CA LYS A 378 10.40 6.83 -20.89
C LYS A 378 10.40 6.16 -19.54
N VAL A 379 9.22 5.96 -18.93
CA VAL A 379 9.12 5.26 -17.64
C VAL A 379 9.71 3.85 -17.77
N GLU A 380 9.34 3.11 -18.80
CA GLU A 380 9.83 1.75 -19.00
C GLU A 380 11.35 1.71 -19.21
N ASP A 381 11.89 2.58 -20.06
CA ASP A 381 13.31 2.63 -20.37
C ASP A 381 14.17 3.06 -19.16
N GLU A 382 13.77 4.11 -18.45
CA GLU A 382 14.51 4.59 -17.29
C GLU A 382 14.41 3.63 -16.12
N SER A 383 13.25 3.02 -15.92
CA SER A 383 13.04 1.99 -14.90
C SER A 383 13.89 0.75 -15.15
N ALA A 384 14.03 0.31 -16.40
CA ALA A 384 14.89 -0.81 -16.75
C ALA A 384 16.37 -0.54 -16.38
N LYS A 385 16.85 0.68 -16.57
CA LYS A 385 18.21 1.08 -16.16
C LYS A 385 18.39 0.99 -14.63
N LEU A 386 17.40 1.45 -13.87
CA LEU A 386 17.41 1.39 -12.40
C LEU A 386 17.38 -0.05 -11.90
N LEU A 387 16.48 -0.88 -12.42
CA LEU A 387 16.37 -2.29 -12.06
C LEU A 387 17.64 -3.08 -12.36
N ASN A 388 18.21 -2.91 -13.55
CA ASN A 388 19.44 -3.57 -13.94
C ASN A 388 20.65 -3.09 -13.11
N ARG A 389 20.69 -1.82 -12.72
CA ARG A 389 21.73 -1.31 -11.82
C ARG A 389 21.62 -1.96 -10.43
N PHE A 390 20.41 -2.08 -9.88
CA PHE A 390 20.18 -2.77 -8.62
C PHE A 390 20.63 -4.23 -8.70
N ALA A 391 20.23 -4.96 -9.72
CA ALA A 391 20.60 -6.36 -9.90
C ALA A 391 22.12 -6.58 -9.86
N ARG A 392 22.90 -5.65 -10.42
CA ARG A 392 24.38 -5.71 -10.37
C ARG A 392 24.98 -5.42 -9.00
N THR A 393 24.25 -4.75 -8.11
CA THR A 393 24.76 -4.42 -6.76
C THR A 393 24.53 -5.52 -5.73
N VAL A 394 23.63 -6.46 -6.01
CA VAL A 394 23.26 -7.54 -5.07
C VAL A 394 23.66 -8.94 -5.54
N GLN A 395 24.22 -9.06 -6.74
CA GLN A 395 24.88 -10.27 -7.26
C GLN A 395 26.31 -10.36 -6.71
#